data_c3d0d110094c408a406cbfcd34103d81
#
_entry.id   c3d0d110094c408a406cbfcd34103d81
#
_cell.length_a   1.000
_cell.length_b   1.000
_cell.length_c   1.000
_cell.angle_alpha   90.00
_cell.angle_beta   90.00
_cell.angle_gamma   90.00
#
_symmetry.space_group_name_H-M   'P 1'
#
loop_
_entity.id
_entity.type
_entity.pdbx_description
1 polymer ?
#
loop_
_entity_poly.entity_id
_entity_poly.type
_entity_poly.pdbx_seq_one_letter_code
_entity_poly.pdbx_strand_id
1 'polypeptide(L)'
;PKENRNALLGMNNTKIFGKVIAQVPAPELIAKGYIIPPKVKAVKYPIGHYDSQEEIDKEVILDALKNEEHMDKVLVTAKSTTNIARLINGTNFQALCHSMKYNVLHITSKFGAIINGKKVSRETFFNLMNKWGNDPEKKFVMFHHSILSEGMNVSGLTAAILMRNLDLITMAQTIGRVIRLDKSDAARLKSGELKPQSEGFKKPFGKMFVPVYSN
;
A
#
# COMPACT_ATOMS: atom_id res chain seq x y z
N PRO A 1 -23.80 14.54 25.75
CA PRO A 1 -23.38 13.58 24.76
C PRO A 1 -23.16 14.35 23.46
N LYS A 2 -21.91 14.46 23.00
CA LYS A 2 -21.62 15.06 21.71
C LYS A 2 -22.07 14.05 20.67
N GLU A 3 -23.26 14.23 20.14
CA GLU A 3 -23.72 13.50 18.97
C GLU A 3 -22.71 13.63 17.86
N ASN A 4 -22.35 12.54 17.30
CA ASN A 4 -21.32 12.36 16.28
C ASN A 4 -21.71 13.12 15.01
N ARG A 5 -21.44 14.43 14.91
CA ARG A 5 -21.68 15.25 13.73
C ARG A 5 -21.03 14.66 12.46
N ASN A 6 -19.97 13.87 12.62
CA ASN A 6 -19.29 13.18 11.50
C ASN A 6 -20.11 12.04 10.88
N ALA A 7 -21.11 11.51 11.59
CA ALA A 7 -21.96 10.45 11.06
C ALA A 7 -22.88 10.89 9.91
N LEU A 8 -23.06 12.20 9.72
CA LEU A 8 -23.94 12.78 8.70
C LEU A 8 -23.20 13.41 7.51
N LEU A 9 -21.86 13.40 7.52
CA LEU A 9 -21.04 14.07 6.48
C LEU A 9 -20.59 13.15 5.34
N GLY A 10 -20.87 11.85 5.39
CA GLY A 10 -20.46 10.88 4.39
C GLY A 10 -21.61 10.32 3.58
N MET A 11 -21.33 9.31 2.77
CA MET A 11 -22.32 8.56 1.96
C MET A 11 -23.37 7.84 2.82
N ASN A 12 -23.18 7.76 4.14
CA ASN A 12 -24.17 7.28 5.11
C ASN A 12 -25.29 8.31 5.42
N ASN A 13 -25.20 9.54 4.88
CA ASN A 13 -26.29 10.51 4.98
C ASN A 13 -27.42 10.14 3.99
N THR A 14 -28.37 9.37 4.49
CA THR A 14 -29.50 8.86 3.69
C THR A 14 -30.43 9.97 3.15
N LYS A 15 -30.38 11.16 3.72
CA LYS A 15 -31.15 12.32 3.21
C LYS A 15 -30.55 12.88 1.92
N ILE A 16 -29.23 12.74 1.72
CA ILE A 16 -28.54 13.21 0.52
C ILE A 16 -28.37 12.07 -0.50
N PHE A 17 -27.91 10.90 -0.03
CA PHE A 17 -27.51 9.79 -0.90
C PHE A 17 -28.56 8.67 -1.01
N GLY A 18 -29.66 8.77 -0.28
CA GLY A 18 -30.67 7.73 -0.23
C GLY A 18 -30.25 6.54 0.65
N LYS A 19 -31.07 5.47 0.64
CA LYS A 19 -30.78 4.22 1.35
C LYS A 19 -29.79 3.38 0.56
N VAL A 20 -28.99 2.56 1.26
CA VAL A 20 -28.18 1.52 0.64
C VAL A 20 -29.11 0.54 -0.08
N ILE A 21 -28.97 0.44 -1.40
CA ILE A 21 -29.80 -0.40 -2.27
C ILE A 21 -29.19 -1.78 -2.51
N ALA A 22 -27.86 -1.90 -2.41
CA ALA A 22 -27.14 -3.16 -2.52
C ALA A 22 -25.83 -3.10 -1.74
N GLN A 23 -25.44 -4.22 -1.15
CA GLN A 23 -24.15 -4.39 -0.48
C GLN A 23 -23.60 -5.77 -0.83
N VAL A 24 -22.36 -5.82 -1.32
CA VAL A 24 -21.67 -7.08 -1.63
C VAL A 24 -20.53 -7.25 -0.64
N PRO A 25 -20.57 -8.27 0.23
CA PRO A 25 -19.51 -8.53 1.20
C PRO A 25 -18.20 -8.95 0.53
N ALA A 26 -17.05 -8.58 1.12
CA ALA A 26 -15.72 -8.95 0.60
C ALA A 26 -15.54 -10.47 0.40
N PRO A 27 -16.01 -11.37 1.29
CA PRO A 27 -15.92 -12.82 1.06
C PRO A 27 -16.63 -13.28 -0.22
N GLU A 28 -17.76 -12.68 -0.57
CA GLU A 28 -18.47 -12.99 -1.82
C GLU A 28 -17.67 -12.53 -3.04
N LEU A 29 -17.05 -11.35 -2.99
CA LEU A 29 -16.20 -10.85 -4.06
C LEU A 29 -14.96 -11.72 -4.25
N ILE A 30 -14.37 -12.23 -3.16
CA ILE A 30 -13.25 -13.17 -3.20
C ILE A 30 -13.69 -14.51 -3.82
N ALA A 31 -14.82 -15.05 -3.37
CA ALA A 31 -15.36 -16.31 -3.87
C ALA A 31 -15.68 -16.25 -5.38
N LYS A 32 -16.11 -15.09 -5.86
CA LYS A 32 -16.38 -14.84 -7.29
C LYS A 32 -15.14 -14.45 -8.10
N GLY A 33 -13.98 -14.27 -7.45
CA GLY A 33 -12.72 -13.91 -8.12
C GLY A 33 -12.64 -12.45 -8.61
N TYR A 34 -13.38 -11.53 -8.00
CA TYR A 34 -13.27 -10.10 -8.31
C TYR A 34 -12.11 -9.42 -7.57
N ILE A 35 -11.76 -9.93 -6.40
CA ILE A 35 -10.63 -9.50 -5.58
C ILE A 35 -9.95 -10.72 -4.98
N ILE A 36 -8.70 -10.53 -4.52
CA ILE A 36 -7.96 -11.56 -3.76
C ILE A 36 -8.06 -11.27 -2.25
N PRO A 37 -7.85 -12.28 -1.39
CA PRO A 37 -7.90 -12.09 0.04
C PRO A 37 -6.74 -11.22 0.56
N PRO A 38 -6.94 -10.41 1.61
CA PRO A 38 -5.86 -9.79 2.33
C PRO A 38 -5.17 -10.81 3.24
N LYS A 39 -3.82 -10.72 3.35
CA LYS A 39 -3.01 -11.47 4.32
C LYS A 39 -2.31 -10.48 5.24
N VAL A 40 -2.77 -10.40 6.48
CA VAL A 40 -2.21 -9.46 7.47
C VAL A 40 -1.12 -10.17 8.27
N LYS A 41 0.04 -9.52 8.40
CA LYS A 41 1.13 -9.96 9.26
C LYS A 41 1.55 -8.83 10.19
N ALA A 42 1.42 -9.04 11.50
CA ALA A 42 1.95 -8.15 12.52
C ALA A 42 3.31 -8.69 13.02
N VAL A 43 4.31 -7.82 13.07
CA VAL A 43 5.66 -8.17 13.54
C VAL A 43 6.07 -7.19 14.63
N LYS A 44 6.57 -7.72 15.75
CA LYS A 44 7.05 -6.91 16.87
C LYS A 44 8.49 -6.48 16.66
N TYR A 45 8.78 -5.21 16.89
CA TYR A 45 10.11 -4.63 16.82
C TYR A 45 10.46 -3.97 18.16
N PRO A 46 11.57 -4.35 18.81
CA PRO A 46 12.07 -3.66 20.00
C PRO A 46 12.67 -2.30 19.59
N ILE A 47 12.29 -1.23 20.30
CA ILE A 47 12.73 0.13 19.99
C ILE A 47 13.96 0.58 20.77
N GLY A 48 14.37 -0.15 21.82
CA GLY A 48 15.40 0.27 22.76
C GLY A 48 16.85 0.28 22.28
N HIS A 49 17.11 -0.08 20.99
CA HIS A 49 18.48 -0.23 20.45
C HIS A 49 18.81 0.69 19.28
N TYR A 50 17.96 1.65 18.99
CA TYR A 50 18.11 2.53 17.82
C TYR A 50 18.32 3.98 18.22
N ASP A 51 19.20 4.66 17.50
CA ASP A 51 19.55 6.06 17.77
C ASP A 51 18.45 7.05 17.35
N SER A 52 17.57 6.65 16.45
CA SER A 52 16.48 7.50 15.96
C SER A 52 15.28 6.70 15.45
N GLN A 53 14.13 7.36 15.36
CA GLN A 53 12.91 6.76 14.79
C GLN A 53 13.10 6.41 13.30
N GLU A 54 13.89 7.20 12.58
CA GLU A 54 14.19 6.96 11.17
C GLU A 54 15.00 5.67 10.97
N GLU A 55 15.92 5.36 11.88
CA GLU A 55 16.67 4.10 11.85
C GLU A 55 15.76 2.90 12.12
N ILE A 56 14.84 3.01 13.10
CA ILE A 56 13.84 1.95 13.34
C ILE A 56 12.97 1.76 12.11
N ASP A 57 12.41 2.84 11.56
CA ASP A 57 11.53 2.79 10.40
C ASP A 57 12.25 2.19 9.18
N LYS A 58 13.54 2.51 9.00
CA LYS A 58 14.41 1.92 7.98
C LYS A 58 14.52 0.41 8.14
N GLU A 59 14.93 -0.05 9.32
CA GLU A 59 15.13 -1.49 9.58
C GLU A 59 13.82 -2.28 9.41
N VAL A 60 12.71 -1.75 9.91
CA VAL A 60 11.38 -2.36 9.75
C VAL A 60 11.01 -2.56 8.29
N ILE A 61 11.20 -1.52 7.46
CA ILE A 61 10.86 -1.60 6.04
C ILE A 61 11.81 -2.56 5.32
N LEU A 62 13.12 -2.47 5.57
CA LEU A 62 14.11 -3.35 4.94
C LEU A 62 13.94 -4.80 5.34
N ASP A 63 13.60 -5.08 6.61
CA ASP A 63 13.27 -6.41 7.09
C ASP A 63 12.06 -7.00 6.34
N ALA A 64 10.99 -6.21 6.23
CA ALA A 64 9.82 -6.62 5.47
C ALA A 64 10.15 -6.90 3.98
N LEU A 65 10.95 -6.04 3.33
CA LEU A 65 11.35 -6.22 1.93
C LEU A 65 12.22 -7.44 1.70
N LYS A 66 13.04 -7.84 2.69
CA LYS A 66 13.97 -8.98 2.59
C LYS A 66 13.31 -10.31 2.94
N ASN A 67 12.50 -10.32 3.99
CA ASN A 67 12.09 -11.55 4.67
C ASN A 67 10.63 -11.93 4.43
N GLU A 68 9.84 -11.04 3.82
CA GLU A 68 8.44 -11.31 3.52
C GLU A 68 8.21 -11.61 2.04
N GLU A 69 7.31 -12.54 1.77
CA GLU A 69 6.87 -12.89 0.42
C GLU A 69 5.97 -11.81 -0.20
N HIS A 70 5.94 -11.72 -1.53
CA HIS A 70 5.08 -10.80 -2.29
C HIS A 70 5.27 -9.32 -1.96
N MET A 71 6.52 -8.90 -1.71
CA MET A 71 6.88 -7.52 -1.41
C MET A 71 7.43 -6.76 -2.63
N ASP A 72 7.14 -7.17 -3.86
CA ASP A 72 7.76 -6.58 -5.06
C ASP A 72 7.31 -5.13 -5.34
N LYS A 73 6.05 -4.80 -5.03
CA LYS A 73 5.46 -3.48 -5.28
C LYS A 73 4.74 -3.01 -4.04
N VAL A 74 5.47 -2.26 -3.23
CA VAL A 74 5.10 -1.96 -1.85
C VAL A 74 4.66 -0.52 -1.69
N LEU A 75 3.51 -0.35 -1.04
CA LEU A 75 3.01 0.95 -0.59
C LEU A 75 3.34 1.13 0.89
N VAL A 76 4.02 2.21 1.25
CA VAL A 76 4.31 2.55 2.65
C VAL A 76 3.49 3.76 3.08
N THR A 77 2.61 3.56 4.06
CA THR A 77 1.86 4.66 4.67
C THR A 77 2.70 5.30 5.77
N ALA A 78 3.38 6.40 5.46
CA ALA A 78 4.30 7.06 6.36
C ALA A 78 3.60 7.93 7.42
N LYS A 79 4.28 8.17 8.54
CA LYS A 79 3.79 8.97 9.66
C LYS A 79 3.58 10.44 9.27
N SER A 80 4.49 11.00 8.49
CA SER A 80 4.43 12.38 8.00
C SER A 80 5.30 12.58 6.75
N THR A 81 5.11 13.70 6.05
CA THR A 81 5.97 14.09 4.92
C THR A 81 7.41 14.35 5.34
N THR A 82 7.61 14.88 6.56
CA THR A 82 8.95 15.11 7.14
C THR A 82 9.63 13.77 7.46
N ASN A 83 8.90 12.79 8.00
CA ASN A 83 9.43 11.45 8.27
C ASN A 83 9.91 10.78 6.97
N ILE A 84 9.14 10.89 5.87
CA ILE A 84 9.58 10.38 4.56
C ILE A 84 10.92 11.00 4.15
N ALA A 85 11.04 12.32 4.23
CA ALA A 85 12.25 13.03 3.82
C ALA A 85 13.46 12.66 4.70
N ARG A 86 13.29 12.56 6.02
CA ARG A 86 14.34 12.15 6.95
C ARG A 86 14.77 10.70 6.73
N LEU A 87 13.83 9.79 6.56
CA LEU A 87 14.14 8.39 6.27
C LEU A 87 14.96 8.25 4.98
N ILE A 88 14.53 8.87 3.89
CA ILE A 88 15.16 8.68 2.58
C ILE A 88 16.49 9.42 2.47
N ASN A 89 16.58 10.66 2.99
CA ASN A 89 17.75 11.52 2.82
C ASN A 89 18.69 11.52 4.05
N GLY A 90 18.17 11.18 5.24
CA GLY A 90 18.93 11.17 6.49
C GLY A 90 19.53 9.81 6.84
N THR A 91 19.20 8.75 6.08
CA THR A 91 19.74 7.40 6.26
C THR A 91 20.26 6.83 4.94
N ASN A 92 20.88 5.67 4.98
CA ASN A 92 21.29 4.94 3.77
C ASN A 92 20.18 4.08 3.14
N PHE A 93 18.90 4.32 3.49
CA PHE A 93 17.74 3.55 3.05
C PHE A 93 17.66 3.38 1.54
N GLN A 94 17.81 4.48 0.79
CA GLN A 94 17.73 4.43 -0.68
C GLN A 94 18.82 3.57 -1.30
N ALA A 95 20.06 3.66 -0.80
CA ALA A 95 21.16 2.83 -1.28
C ALA A 95 20.93 1.34 -1.01
N LEU A 96 20.41 0.99 0.17
CA LEU A 96 20.05 -0.39 0.52
C LEU A 96 18.88 -0.92 -0.32
N CYS A 97 17.87 -0.11 -0.59
CA CYS A 97 16.80 -0.47 -1.52
C CYS A 97 17.33 -0.76 -2.93
N HIS A 98 18.22 0.10 -3.45
CA HIS A 98 18.82 -0.11 -4.77
C HIS A 98 19.68 -1.39 -4.84
N SER A 99 20.42 -1.72 -3.79
CA SER A 99 21.18 -2.98 -3.73
C SER A 99 20.28 -4.23 -3.81
N MET A 100 19.03 -4.11 -3.32
CA MET A 100 17.99 -5.14 -3.44
C MET A 100 17.13 -5.01 -4.72
N LYS A 101 17.54 -4.15 -5.67
CA LYS A 101 16.87 -3.87 -6.95
C LYS A 101 15.50 -3.18 -6.81
N TYR A 102 15.24 -2.50 -5.67
CA TYR A 102 14.05 -1.69 -5.51
C TYR A 102 14.26 -0.26 -5.98
N ASN A 103 13.30 0.27 -6.69
CA ASN A 103 13.18 1.71 -6.93
C ASN A 103 12.47 2.36 -5.74
N VAL A 104 12.92 3.54 -5.35
CA VAL A 104 12.34 4.31 -4.25
C VAL A 104 11.54 5.48 -4.79
N LEU A 105 10.23 5.49 -4.52
CA LEU A 105 9.31 6.52 -4.97
C LEU A 105 8.69 7.21 -3.76
N HIS A 106 8.55 8.52 -3.81
CA HIS A 106 7.69 9.22 -2.86
C HIS A 106 7.01 10.41 -3.50
N ILE A 107 5.79 10.67 -3.05
CA ILE A 107 5.03 11.82 -3.46
C ILE A 107 4.38 12.48 -2.25
N THR A 108 4.62 13.77 -2.11
CA THR A 108 4.09 14.58 -1.00
C THR A 108 3.66 15.95 -1.49
N SER A 109 2.75 16.59 -0.79
CA SER A 109 2.35 17.98 -1.09
C SER A 109 3.50 18.96 -0.91
N LYS A 110 4.41 18.70 0.05
CA LYS A 110 5.52 19.59 0.39
C LYS A 110 6.71 19.49 -0.58
N PHE A 111 7.07 18.27 -0.99
CA PHE A 111 8.30 18.02 -1.77
C PHE A 111 8.02 17.65 -3.23
N GLY A 112 6.73 17.41 -3.57
CA GLY A 112 6.34 16.95 -4.89
C GLY A 112 6.60 15.47 -5.11
N ALA A 113 6.77 15.08 -6.37
CA ALA A 113 7.00 13.72 -6.82
C ALA A 113 8.51 13.48 -7.04
N ILE A 114 9.05 12.44 -6.42
CA ILE A 114 10.47 12.09 -6.50
C ILE A 114 10.61 10.59 -6.75
N ILE A 115 11.48 10.23 -7.67
CA ILE A 115 11.84 8.85 -8.03
C ILE A 115 13.35 8.70 -7.96
N ASN A 116 13.83 7.78 -7.12
CA ASN A 116 15.27 7.50 -6.93
C ASN A 116 16.08 8.79 -6.70
N GLY A 117 15.57 9.68 -5.83
CA GLY A 117 16.19 10.94 -5.48
C GLY A 117 16.06 12.07 -6.52
N LYS A 118 15.43 11.80 -7.68
CA LYS A 118 15.24 12.82 -8.74
C LYS A 118 13.81 13.34 -8.73
N LYS A 119 13.66 14.66 -8.72
CA LYS A 119 12.35 15.32 -8.84
C LYS A 119 11.80 15.13 -10.25
N VAL A 120 10.54 14.75 -10.35
CA VAL A 120 9.83 14.53 -11.62
C VAL A 120 8.47 15.26 -11.61
N SER A 121 7.82 15.37 -12.76
CA SER A 121 6.45 15.85 -12.81
C SER A 121 5.50 14.81 -12.18
N ARG A 122 4.34 15.26 -11.70
CA ARG A 122 3.30 14.36 -11.16
C ARG A 122 2.85 13.34 -12.22
N GLU A 123 2.71 13.78 -13.45
CA GLU A 123 2.36 12.93 -14.59
C GLU A 123 3.41 11.84 -14.84
N THR A 124 4.69 12.23 -14.95
CA THR A 124 5.80 11.28 -15.11
C THR A 124 5.84 10.27 -13.97
N PHE A 125 5.62 10.72 -12.73
CA PHE A 125 5.58 9.84 -11.56
C PHE A 125 4.53 8.74 -11.71
N PHE A 126 3.28 9.10 -12.02
CA PHE A 126 2.20 8.12 -12.16
C PHE A 126 2.35 7.24 -13.38
N ASN A 127 2.83 7.76 -14.49
CA ASN A 127 3.09 6.98 -15.70
C ASN A 127 4.15 5.90 -15.44
N LEU A 128 5.29 6.26 -14.81
CA LEU A 128 6.34 5.31 -14.46
C LEU A 128 5.88 4.31 -13.41
N MET A 129 5.20 4.75 -12.35
CA MET A 129 4.66 3.88 -11.32
C MET A 129 3.70 2.83 -11.91
N ASN A 130 2.79 3.24 -12.79
CA ASN A 130 1.85 2.32 -13.42
C ASN A 130 2.55 1.39 -14.43
N LYS A 131 3.54 1.88 -15.17
CA LYS A 131 4.38 1.06 -16.05
C LYS A 131 5.09 -0.02 -15.23
N TRP A 132 5.77 0.35 -14.16
CA TRP A 132 6.49 -0.59 -13.28
C TRP A 132 5.54 -1.51 -12.50
N GLY A 133 4.35 -1.04 -12.15
CA GLY A 133 3.32 -1.86 -11.52
C GLY A 133 2.89 -3.05 -12.39
N ASN A 134 2.92 -2.89 -13.71
CA ASN A 134 2.59 -3.96 -14.66
C ASN A 134 3.80 -4.77 -15.16
N ASP A 135 5.02 -4.36 -14.81
CA ASP A 135 6.25 -5.02 -15.20
C ASP A 135 6.69 -6.00 -14.10
N PRO A 136 6.72 -7.32 -14.35
CA PRO A 136 7.08 -8.32 -13.34
C PRO A 136 8.53 -8.19 -12.85
N GLU A 137 9.42 -7.65 -13.67
CA GLU A 137 10.85 -7.51 -13.35
C GLU A 137 11.15 -6.26 -12.49
N LYS A 138 10.20 -5.34 -12.38
CA LYS A 138 10.38 -4.11 -11.61
C LYS A 138 9.88 -4.25 -10.19
N LYS A 139 10.74 -3.84 -9.24
CA LYS A 139 10.40 -3.71 -7.83
C LYS A 139 10.42 -2.25 -7.41
N PHE A 140 9.49 -1.88 -6.55
CA PHE A 140 9.50 -0.54 -5.98
C PHE A 140 8.89 -0.48 -4.58
N VAL A 141 9.37 0.48 -3.81
CA VAL A 141 8.77 0.91 -2.56
C VAL A 141 8.33 2.37 -2.70
N MET A 142 7.05 2.61 -2.49
CA MET A 142 6.44 3.93 -2.66
C MET A 142 5.91 4.46 -1.34
N PHE A 143 6.38 5.64 -0.96
CA PHE A 143 5.94 6.33 0.25
C PHE A 143 4.88 7.38 -0.06
N HIS A 144 3.86 7.41 0.79
CA HIS A 144 2.90 8.50 0.81
C HIS A 144 2.42 8.80 2.23
N HIS A 145 1.86 9.99 2.43
CA HIS A 145 1.19 10.35 3.67
C HIS A 145 -0.31 10.52 3.49
N SER A 146 -0.76 11.32 2.54
CA SER A 146 -2.19 11.62 2.33
C SER A 146 -2.64 11.61 0.86
N ILE A 147 -1.73 11.76 -0.08
CA ILE A 147 -2.04 12.01 -1.50
C ILE A 147 -2.80 10.86 -2.18
N LEU A 148 -2.63 9.63 -1.71
CA LEU A 148 -3.32 8.47 -2.31
C LEU A 148 -4.77 8.30 -1.84
N SER A 149 -5.28 9.12 -0.92
CA SER A 149 -6.71 9.14 -0.57
C SER A 149 -7.59 9.68 -1.71
N GLU A 150 -7.03 10.40 -2.67
CA GLU A 150 -7.74 11.11 -3.74
C GLU A 150 -7.99 10.25 -5.01
N GLY A 151 -8.32 8.96 -4.87
CA GLY A 151 -8.81 8.17 -6.01
C GLY A 151 -7.76 7.71 -7.04
N MET A 152 -6.46 7.92 -6.81
CA MET A 152 -5.42 7.52 -7.75
C MET A 152 -5.30 6.00 -7.89
N ASN A 153 -5.30 5.54 -9.12
CA ASN A 153 -5.11 4.12 -9.44
C ASN A 153 -3.62 3.77 -9.44
N VAL A 154 -3.19 2.96 -8.48
CA VAL A 154 -1.85 2.37 -8.45
C VAL A 154 -1.95 0.94 -8.94
N SER A 155 -1.44 0.66 -10.13
CA SER A 155 -1.47 -0.68 -10.72
C SER A 155 -0.43 -1.59 -10.05
N GLY A 156 -0.77 -2.87 -9.89
CA GLY A 156 0.15 -3.93 -9.56
C GLY A 156 0.69 -3.95 -8.13
N LEU A 157 0.15 -3.18 -7.19
CA LEU A 157 0.56 -3.25 -5.78
C LEU A 157 0.40 -4.67 -5.23
N THR A 158 1.47 -5.20 -4.61
CA THR A 158 1.48 -6.52 -3.98
C THR A 158 1.32 -6.44 -2.47
N ALA A 159 1.83 -5.38 -1.86
CA ALA A 159 1.83 -5.21 -0.41
C ALA A 159 1.65 -3.76 0.03
N ALA A 160 1.25 -3.59 1.29
CA ALA A 160 1.34 -2.33 2.02
C ALA A 160 2.01 -2.52 3.38
N ILE A 161 2.85 -1.55 3.78
CA ILE A 161 3.44 -1.45 5.12
C ILE A 161 2.78 -0.27 5.84
N LEU A 162 2.16 -0.54 6.98
CA LEU A 162 1.43 0.45 7.75
C LEU A 162 2.32 1.03 8.86
N MET A 163 3.05 2.11 8.56
CA MET A 163 3.97 2.77 9.51
C MET A 163 3.27 3.73 10.48
N ARG A 164 1.97 3.87 10.36
CA ARG A 164 1.12 4.69 11.25
C ARG A 164 -0.24 4.05 11.46
N ASN A 165 -0.92 4.43 12.53
CA ASN A 165 -2.32 4.10 12.71
C ASN A 165 -3.15 4.81 11.63
N LEU A 166 -4.01 4.06 10.98
CA LEU A 166 -4.96 4.54 9.99
C LEU A 166 -6.37 4.54 10.58
N ASP A 167 -7.16 5.55 10.24
CA ASP A 167 -8.61 5.46 10.45
C ASP A 167 -9.21 4.37 9.56
N LEU A 168 -10.42 3.94 9.89
CA LEU A 168 -11.08 2.82 9.23
C LEU A 168 -11.24 3.04 7.71
N ILE A 169 -11.53 4.27 7.29
CA ILE A 169 -11.74 4.60 5.87
C ILE A 169 -10.43 4.50 5.10
N THR A 170 -9.37 5.13 5.62
CA THR A 170 -8.03 5.09 5.01
C THR A 170 -7.48 3.66 4.98
N MET A 171 -7.72 2.88 6.03
CA MET A 171 -7.35 1.47 6.09
C MET A 171 -8.07 0.67 4.99
N ALA A 172 -9.40 0.79 4.89
CA ALA A 172 -10.19 0.10 3.87
C ALA A 172 -9.75 0.50 2.44
N GLN A 173 -9.45 1.77 2.20
CA GLN A 173 -8.93 2.25 0.92
C GLN A 173 -7.54 1.67 0.62
N THR A 174 -6.66 1.57 1.62
CA THR A 174 -5.32 0.99 1.46
C THR A 174 -5.41 -0.50 1.14
N ILE A 175 -6.20 -1.26 1.91
CA ILE A 175 -6.47 -2.67 1.66
C ILE A 175 -7.05 -2.85 0.24
N GLY A 176 -8.07 -2.08 -0.12
CA GLY A 176 -8.72 -2.14 -1.43
C GLY A 176 -7.78 -1.94 -2.63
N ARG A 177 -6.64 -1.28 -2.45
CA ARG A 177 -5.61 -1.14 -3.50
C ARG A 177 -4.75 -2.40 -3.62
N VAL A 178 -4.44 -3.02 -2.50
CA VAL A 178 -3.52 -4.16 -2.43
C VAL A 178 -4.21 -5.47 -2.80
N ILE A 179 -5.53 -5.60 -2.56
CA ILE A 179 -6.29 -6.82 -2.88
C ILE A 179 -6.83 -6.87 -4.32
N ARG A 180 -6.46 -5.93 -5.18
CA ARG A 180 -6.80 -5.99 -6.61
C ARG A 180 -6.09 -7.17 -7.28
N LEU A 181 -6.77 -7.81 -8.20
CA LEU A 181 -6.17 -8.85 -9.03
C LEU A 181 -4.95 -8.35 -9.81
N ASP A 182 -3.97 -9.22 -10.01
CA ASP A 182 -3.00 -9.05 -11.09
C ASP A 182 -3.70 -9.11 -12.44
N LYS A 183 -3.24 -8.35 -13.43
CA LYS A 183 -3.90 -8.29 -14.74
C LYS A 183 -3.90 -9.63 -15.46
N SER A 184 -2.81 -10.41 -15.31
CA SER A 184 -2.72 -11.74 -15.93
C SER A 184 -3.67 -12.73 -15.24
N ASP A 185 -3.78 -12.68 -13.92
CA ASP A 185 -4.73 -13.52 -13.17
C ASP A 185 -6.18 -13.16 -13.52
N ALA A 186 -6.49 -11.86 -13.66
CA ALA A 186 -7.82 -11.42 -14.10
C ALA A 186 -8.17 -11.92 -15.50
N ALA A 187 -7.22 -11.91 -16.44
CA ALA A 187 -7.42 -12.45 -17.79
C ALA A 187 -7.64 -13.96 -17.77
N ARG A 188 -6.87 -14.70 -16.97
CA ARG A 188 -7.00 -16.17 -16.82
C ARG A 188 -8.29 -16.58 -16.12
N LEU A 189 -8.76 -15.80 -15.15
CA LEU A 189 -10.09 -15.99 -14.55
C LEU A 189 -11.20 -15.78 -15.59
N LYS A 190 -11.09 -14.73 -16.41
CA LYS A 190 -12.08 -14.44 -17.44
C LYS A 190 -12.13 -15.50 -18.54
N SER A 191 -10.99 -16.09 -18.90
CA SER A 191 -10.91 -17.19 -19.88
C SER A 191 -11.31 -18.56 -19.32
N GLY A 192 -11.48 -18.68 -17.99
CA GLY A 192 -11.75 -19.97 -17.33
C GLY A 192 -10.52 -20.84 -17.11
N GLU A 193 -9.32 -20.37 -17.48
CA GLU A 193 -8.07 -21.09 -17.24
C GLU A 193 -7.73 -21.15 -15.74
N LEU A 194 -8.10 -20.12 -14.99
CA LEU A 194 -7.91 -20.02 -13.55
C LEU A 194 -9.28 -19.99 -12.86
N LYS A 195 -9.43 -20.70 -11.75
CA LYS A 195 -10.64 -20.65 -10.92
C LYS A 195 -10.43 -19.76 -9.70
N PRO A 196 -11.46 -19.06 -9.19
CA PRO A 196 -11.35 -18.31 -7.95
C PRO A 196 -10.81 -19.17 -6.80
N GLN A 197 -9.91 -18.63 -6.01
CA GLN A 197 -9.27 -19.28 -4.85
C GLN A 197 -8.50 -20.60 -5.15
N SER A 198 -8.24 -20.92 -6.40
CA SER A 198 -7.43 -22.07 -6.77
C SER A 198 -5.93 -21.76 -6.65
N GLU A 199 -5.12 -22.79 -6.70
CA GLU A 199 -3.66 -22.64 -6.86
C GLU A 199 -3.32 -22.06 -8.25
N GLY A 200 -2.16 -21.43 -8.37
CA GLY A 200 -1.66 -20.91 -9.65
C GLY A 200 -1.92 -19.42 -9.89
N PHE A 201 -2.45 -18.69 -8.90
CA PHE A 201 -2.44 -17.21 -8.95
C PHE A 201 -1.00 -16.70 -8.89
N LYS A 202 -0.67 -15.77 -9.77
CA LYS A 202 0.58 -14.99 -9.70
C LYS A 202 0.61 -14.12 -8.45
N LYS A 203 -0.55 -13.60 -8.07
CA LYS A 203 -0.77 -12.81 -6.86
C LYS A 203 -1.93 -13.43 -6.06
N PRO A 204 -1.65 -14.40 -5.17
CA PRO A 204 -2.69 -15.13 -4.46
C PRO A 204 -3.36 -14.34 -3.34
N PHE A 205 -2.70 -13.29 -2.82
CA PHE A 205 -3.22 -12.42 -1.76
C PHE A 205 -2.61 -11.01 -1.83
N GLY A 206 -3.24 -10.06 -1.16
CA GLY A 206 -2.69 -8.74 -0.91
C GLY A 206 -2.05 -8.68 0.48
N LYS A 207 -0.74 -8.45 0.57
CA LYS A 207 0.00 -8.42 1.84
C LYS A 207 -0.21 -7.11 2.59
N MET A 208 -0.57 -7.21 3.87
CA MET A 208 -0.64 -6.09 4.79
C MET A 208 0.36 -6.33 5.93
N PHE A 209 1.45 -5.57 5.95
CA PHE A 209 2.48 -5.67 6.98
C PHE A 209 2.29 -4.57 8.02
N VAL A 210 2.17 -4.97 9.29
CA VAL A 210 1.89 -4.07 10.41
C VAL A 210 3.02 -4.18 11.43
N PRO A 211 3.96 -3.22 11.49
CA PRO A 211 4.96 -3.19 12.54
C PRO A 211 4.32 -2.80 13.88
N VAL A 212 4.64 -3.54 14.91
CA VAL A 212 4.23 -3.28 16.29
C VAL A 212 5.48 -2.98 17.09
N TYR A 213 5.60 -1.75 17.56
CA TYR A 213 6.75 -1.32 18.36
C TYR A 213 6.54 -1.71 19.82
N SER A 214 7.56 -2.30 20.43
CA SER A 214 7.57 -2.68 21.84
C SER A 214 8.77 -2.07 22.56
N ASN A 215 8.54 -1.65 23.80
CA ASN A 215 9.62 -1.23 24.73
C ASN A 215 10.37 -2.45 25.25
#